data_bb9e7a65acddd43105daccee394f4bf9
#
_entry.id   bb9e7a65acddd43105daccee394f4bf9
#
_cell.length_a   1.000
_cell.length_b   1.000
_cell.length_c   1.000
_cell.angle_alpha   90.00
_cell.angle_beta   90.00
_cell.angle_gamma   90.00
#
_symmetry.space_group_name_H-M   'P 1'
#
loop_
_entity.id
_entity.type
_entity.pdbx_description
1 polymer ?
#
loop_
_entity_poly.entity_id
_entity_poly.type
_entity_poly.pdbx_seq_one_letter_code
_entity_poly.pdbx_strand_id
1 'polypeptide(L)'
;IKVEGTNTGTVTDIDGNFSLVLPNGKNSVKVSYIGMQDKTVVLKAGNNKIVLASDAKNLDEVVVTAMGITRQSKALGYSASVVGGEKLSESRTGDIMSGIAGKVAGVQISASSSDPGASNSVVIRGVSSLSGNNQPLYVVDGVPLSNNSTSSETSMVASANSLNESYDFGNGANAVNPDDVESMTILKGAAATALYGSRAANGVILITTKSGKKQSKGVGIEYNGGLQLESVLRLPQMQNQFGMGWYGNKTDVENGSWGPEFDGSSLRYGNIYDNSQQYKTYRAIKDNVKDFFDTGIRYNNSVSFNGATDVSNFFLSLSQIHDDGIIPTDADSYNKYTFSGRASHKIKNVTLSMSANYAYQKNNFVSTGQQAGSMYNCIMQTPRDISIAELKNLDNPFNTPGYYYTPYGVTNPYYILNNFKNEYEQERFYGKLQLDWDIVKDLKFSGR
;
A
#
# COMPACT_ATOMS: atom_id res chain seq x y z
N ILE A 1 44.47 -11.00 2.51
CA ILE A 1 45.40 -11.37 1.46
C ILE A 1 45.49 -12.89 1.44
N LYS A 2 45.22 -13.53 0.29
CA LYS A 2 45.22 -15.00 0.14
C LYS A 2 46.05 -15.39 -1.05
N VAL A 3 46.91 -16.41 -0.88
CA VAL A 3 47.69 -16.98 -1.98
C VAL A 3 46.77 -17.81 -2.88
N GLU A 4 46.79 -17.53 -4.20
CA GLU A 4 45.89 -18.22 -5.16
C GLU A 4 46.17 -19.71 -5.21
N GLY A 5 45.09 -20.50 -5.20
CA GLY A 5 45.15 -21.96 -5.25
C GLY A 5 45.68 -22.60 -3.97
N THR A 6 45.68 -21.92 -2.84
CA THR A 6 46.06 -22.44 -1.52
C THR A 6 45.14 -21.97 -0.43
N ASN A 7 45.26 -22.54 0.79
CA ASN A 7 44.58 -22.03 2.00
C ASN A 7 45.48 -21.09 2.81
N THR A 8 46.65 -20.70 2.30
CA THR A 8 47.58 -19.80 2.95
C THR A 8 47.18 -18.36 2.72
N GLY A 9 47.12 -17.58 3.78
CA GLY A 9 46.76 -16.17 3.73
C GLY A 9 47.17 -15.43 5.01
N THR A 10 47.06 -14.10 4.96
CA THR A 10 47.32 -13.21 6.08
C THR A 10 46.36 -12.02 6.06
N VAL A 11 46.24 -11.32 7.18
CA VAL A 11 45.52 -10.05 7.28
C VAL A 11 46.51 -8.92 7.50
N THR A 12 46.15 -7.71 7.14
CA THR A 12 46.96 -6.50 7.45
C THR A 12 46.73 -6.06 8.87
N ASP A 13 47.71 -5.39 9.45
CA ASP A 13 47.53 -4.60 10.65
C ASP A 13 46.76 -3.29 10.38
N ILE A 14 46.60 -2.46 11.41
CA ILE A 14 45.85 -1.18 11.31
C ILE A 14 46.53 -0.15 10.41
N ASP A 15 47.84 -0.28 10.19
CA ASP A 15 48.62 0.59 9.30
C ASP A 15 48.70 0.04 7.87
N GLY A 16 48.10 -1.12 7.62
CA GLY A 16 48.05 -1.75 6.31
C GLY A 16 49.27 -2.62 6.02
N ASN A 17 50.21 -2.88 6.98
CA ASN A 17 51.34 -3.73 6.80
C ASN A 17 50.93 -5.21 6.90
N PHE A 18 51.60 -6.05 6.14
CA PHE A 18 51.43 -7.50 6.19
C PHE A 18 52.73 -8.24 6.05
N SER A 19 52.78 -9.43 6.61
CA SER A 19 53.83 -10.39 6.39
C SER A 19 53.25 -11.72 5.92
N LEU A 20 53.76 -12.28 4.85
CA LEU A 20 53.25 -13.51 4.26
C LEU A 20 54.40 -14.38 3.75
N VAL A 21 54.47 -15.62 4.22
CA VAL A 21 55.39 -16.63 3.71
C VAL A 21 54.71 -17.33 2.54
N LEU A 22 55.33 -17.22 1.37
CA LEU A 22 54.81 -17.82 0.15
C LEU A 22 55.22 -19.31 0.04
N PRO A 23 54.27 -20.21 -0.30
CA PRO A 23 54.60 -21.59 -0.63
C PRO A 23 55.48 -21.65 -1.88
N ASN A 24 56.38 -22.64 -1.94
CA ASN A 24 57.30 -22.82 -3.09
C ASN A 24 56.56 -22.83 -4.42
N GLY A 25 57.02 -21.95 -5.32
CA GLY A 25 56.50 -21.83 -6.68
C GLY A 25 55.18 -21.03 -6.82
N LYS A 26 54.65 -20.44 -5.76
CA LYS A 26 53.41 -19.63 -5.79
C LYS A 26 53.69 -18.24 -5.27
N ASN A 27 53.54 -17.25 -6.13
CA ASN A 27 53.77 -15.85 -5.82
C ASN A 27 52.55 -14.94 -6.15
N SER A 28 51.46 -15.51 -6.68
CA SER A 28 50.23 -14.77 -6.96
C SER A 28 49.32 -14.74 -5.73
N VAL A 29 48.94 -13.55 -5.31
CA VAL A 29 48.02 -13.32 -4.15
C VAL A 29 46.81 -12.52 -4.57
N LYS A 30 45.67 -12.91 -4.08
CA LYS A 30 44.42 -12.14 -4.16
C LYS A 30 44.31 -11.29 -2.88
N VAL A 31 44.18 -9.99 -3.07
CA VAL A 31 43.99 -9.01 -1.98
C VAL A 31 42.58 -8.49 -2.05
N SER A 32 41.86 -8.60 -0.97
CA SER A 32 40.48 -8.12 -0.84
C SER A 32 40.32 -7.28 0.44
N TYR A 33 39.53 -6.23 0.38
CA TYR A 33 39.15 -5.39 1.51
C TYR A 33 37.75 -4.85 1.31
N ILE A 34 37.00 -4.74 2.37
CA ILE A 34 35.61 -4.26 2.31
C ILE A 34 35.59 -2.85 1.72
N GLY A 35 34.80 -2.64 0.64
CA GLY A 35 34.69 -1.35 -0.06
C GLY A 35 35.81 -1.08 -1.07
N MET A 36 36.69 -2.04 -1.34
CA MET A 36 37.76 -1.96 -2.35
C MET A 36 37.63 -3.07 -3.38
N GLN A 37 38.07 -2.80 -4.61
CA GLN A 37 38.12 -3.82 -5.68
C GLN A 37 39.14 -4.88 -5.36
N ASP A 38 38.78 -6.14 -5.48
CA ASP A 38 39.68 -7.25 -5.36
C ASP A 38 40.79 -7.13 -6.41
N LYS A 39 42.04 -7.34 -6.00
CA LYS A 39 43.19 -7.24 -6.89
C LYS A 39 44.09 -8.46 -6.75
N THR A 40 44.40 -9.11 -7.86
CA THR A 40 45.42 -10.16 -7.91
C THR A 40 46.77 -9.54 -8.26
N VAL A 41 47.77 -9.81 -7.45
CA VAL A 41 49.13 -9.24 -7.57
C VAL A 41 50.18 -10.36 -7.42
N VAL A 42 51.19 -10.29 -8.24
CA VAL A 42 52.36 -11.17 -8.14
C VAL A 42 53.36 -10.52 -7.18
N LEU A 43 53.61 -11.16 -6.03
CA LEU A 43 54.55 -10.67 -5.03
C LEU A 43 55.99 -11.03 -5.38
N LYS A 44 56.92 -10.13 -5.06
CA LYS A 44 58.38 -10.34 -5.12
C LYS A 44 58.93 -10.48 -3.69
N ALA A 45 60.06 -11.14 -3.54
CA ALA A 45 60.73 -11.19 -2.25
C ALA A 45 61.11 -9.78 -1.77
N GLY A 46 60.77 -9.45 -0.50
CA GLY A 46 61.00 -8.13 0.06
C GLY A 46 59.70 -7.31 0.13
N ASN A 47 59.82 -5.99 0.18
CA ASN A 47 58.70 -5.09 0.36
C ASN A 47 57.86 -4.96 -0.93
N ASN A 48 56.56 -5.18 -0.79
CA ASN A 48 55.57 -5.01 -1.84
C ASN A 48 54.53 -3.97 -1.40
N LYS A 49 54.35 -2.91 -2.19
CA LYS A 49 53.30 -1.93 -1.98
C LYS A 49 52.09 -2.25 -2.90
N ILE A 50 50.97 -2.56 -2.32
CA ILE A 50 49.73 -2.87 -3.04
C ILE A 50 48.74 -1.75 -2.80
N VAL A 51 48.24 -1.14 -3.86
CA VAL A 51 47.17 -0.13 -3.78
C VAL A 51 45.93 -0.76 -4.38
N LEU A 52 44.87 -0.78 -3.55
CA LEU A 52 43.53 -1.16 -3.98
C LEU A 52 42.78 0.09 -4.47
N ALA A 53 42.01 -0.07 -5.54
CA ALA A 53 41.07 0.93 -5.97
C ALA A 53 39.79 0.82 -5.14
N SER A 54 39.17 1.93 -4.81
CA SER A 54 37.86 1.93 -4.16
C SER A 54 36.86 1.17 -5.06
N ASP A 55 36.13 0.24 -4.46
CA ASP A 55 34.99 -0.42 -5.09
C ASP A 55 33.72 0.43 -4.94
N ALA A 56 33.88 1.69 -4.53
CA ALA A 56 32.86 2.69 -4.80
C ALA A 56 32.70 2.76 -6.33
N LYS A 57 32.01 1.78 -6.92
CA LYS A 57 31.08 2.10 -7.96
C LYS A 57 30.20 3.18 -7.33
N ASN A 58 30.52 4.45 -7.57
CA ASN A 58 29.50 5.42 -7.74
C ASN A 58 28.63 4.83 -8.86
N LEU A 59 27.67 4.01 -8.51
CA LEU A 59 26.47 3.89 -9.28
C LEU A 59 26.01 5.34 -9.35
N ASP A 60 26.35 6.01 -10.45
CA ASP A 60 25.74 7.29 -10.78
C ASP A 60 24.26 6.99 -10.69
N GLU A 61 23.62 7.40 -9.60
CA GLU A 61 22.23 7.10 -9.31
C GLU A 61 21.43 7.69 -10.45
N VAL A 62 21.04 6.78 -11.35
CA VAL A 62 20.30 7.17 -12.56
C VAL A 62 18.85 7.30 -12.16
N VAL A 63 18.35 8.49 -12.25
CA VAL A 63 16.95 8.83 -11.93
C VAL A 63 16.15 8.83 -13.23
N VAL A 64 15.05 8.12 -13.25
CA VAL A 64 14.05 8.30 -14.31
C VAL A 64 13.39 9.64 -14.08
N THR A 65 13.52 10.54 -15.05
CA THR A 65 12.91 11.86 -15.04
C THR A 65 11.61 11.88 -15.85
N ALA A 66 11.04 13.04 -16.02
CA ALA A 66 9.84 13.22 -16.80
C ALA A 66 9.96 12.62 -18.21
N MET A 67 8.87 12.09 -18.71
CA MET A 67 8.76 11.40 -20.02
C MET A 67 9.62 10.13 -20.15
N GLY A 68 10.07 9.54 -19.01
CA GLY A 68 10.87 8.32 -19.01
C GLY A 68 12.33 8.50 -19.46
N ILE A 69 12.82 9.74 -19.46
CA ILE A 69 14.23 10.04 -19.76
C ILE A 69 15.05 9.74 -18.53
N THR A 70 16.11 8.94 -18.68
CA THR A 70 17.06 8.65 -17.60
C THR A 70 18.13 9.72 -17.54
N ARG A 71 18.40 10.28 -16.35
CA ARG A 71 19.49 11.24 -16.09
C ARG A 71 20.22 10.88 -14.81
N GLN A 72 21.46 11.29 -14.70
CA GLN A 72 22.21 11.16 -13.46
C GLN A 72 21.61 12.08 -12.40
N SER A 73 21.41 11.57 -11.20
CA SER A 73 20.82 12.32 -10.06
C SER A 73 21.53 13.66 -9.82
N LYS A 74 22.86 13.68 -9.92
CA LYS A 74 23.71 14.87 -9.77
C LYS A 74 23.54 15.90 -10.89
N ALA A 75 22.96 15.53 -12.02
CA ALA A 75 22.71 16.44 -13.16
C ALA A 75 21.32 17.09 -13.10
N LEU A 76 20.52 16.78 -12.07
CA LEU A 76 19.18 17.34 -11.88
C LEU A 76 19.25 18.67 -11.13
N GLY A 77 18.69 19.72 -11.71
CA GLY A 77 18.52 21.02 -11.05
C GLY A 77 17.37 21.06 -10.02
N TYR A 78 16.83 19.91 -9.62
CA TYR A 78 15.69 19.79 -8.70
C TYR A 78 15.80 18.54 -7.81
N SER A 79 15.11 18.55 -6.68
CA SER A 79 15.12 17.45 -5.73
C SER A 79 14.24 16.29 -6.21
N ALA A 80 14.84 15.13 -6.40
CA ALA A 80 14.19 13.87 -6.64
C ALA A 80 14.58 12.86 -5.55
N SER A 81 13.66 12.00 -5.15
CA SER A 81 13.95 10.86 -4.26
C SER A 81 13.57 9.58 -4.97
N VAL A 82 14.46 8.60 -4.94
CA VAL A 82 14.24 7.28 -5.56
C VAL A 82 14.06 6.23 -4.48
N VAL A 83 13.07 5.37 -4.67
CA VAL A 83 12.83 4.18 -3.84
C VAL A 83 12.85 2.96 -4.75
N GLY A 84 13.72 2.01 -4.48
CA GLY A 84 13.78 0.76 -5.23
C GLY A 84 12.61 -0.16 -4.92
N GLY A 85 12.20 -0.98 -5.90
CA GLY A 85 11.08 -1.91 -5.78
C GLY A 85 11.24 -2.93 -4.65
N GLU A 86 12.46 -3.34 -4.33
CA GLU A 86 12.75 -4.25 -3.20
C GLU A 86 12.22 -3.69 -1.88
N LYS A 87 12.40 -2.39 -1.63
CA LYS A 87 11.90 -1.74 -0.41
C LYS A 87 10.37 -1.62 -0.37
N LEU A 88 9.72 -1.68 -1.51
CA LEU A 88 8.25 -1.68 -1.61
C LEU A 88 7.70 -3.08 -1.31
N SER A 89 8.32 -4.10 -1.87
CA SER A 89 7.91 -5.50 -1.66
C SER A 89 8.20 -6.03 -0.25
N GLU A 90 9.17 -5.46 0.47
CA GLU A 90 9.44 -5.80 1.88
C GLU A 90 8.22 -5.57 2.79
N SER A 91 7.48 -4.50 2.57
CA SER A 91 6.32 -4.13 3.40
C SER A 91 5.07 -4.93 3.06
N ARG A 92 5.00 -5.54 1.86
CA ARG A 92 3.87 -6.34 1.32
C ARG A 92 2.49 -5.77 1.62
N THR A 93 2.39 -4.45 1.63
CA THR A 93 1.12 -3.76 1.74
C THR A 93 0.31 -3.96 0.46
N GLY A 94 -1.01 -4.07 0.57
CA GLY A 94 -1.89 -4.21 -0.61
C GLY A 94 -1.86 -3.01 -1.55
N ASP A 95 -1.25 -1.91 -1.12
CA ASP A 95 -1.15 -0.64 -1.81
C ASP A 95 0.31 -0.14 -1.85
N ILE A 96 0.67 0.40 -3.01
CA ILE A 96 2.02 0.88 -3.30
C ILE A 96 2.43 2.10 -2.46
N MET A 97 1.47 2.96 -2.07
CA MET A 97 1.75 4.17 -1.31
C MET A 97 2.04 3.87 0.15
N SER A 98 1.28 2.96 0.75
CA SER A 98 1.53 2.49 2.11
C SER A 98 2.94 1.90 2.26
N GLY A 99 3.44 1.24 1.21
CA GLY A 99 4.79 0.65 1.17
C GLY A 99 5.93 1.66 1.31
N ILE A 100 5.71 2.94 1.00
CA ILE A 100 6.73 4.01 1.10
C ILE A 100 6.48 4.99 2.25
N ALA A 101 5.41 4.79 3.02
CA ALA A 101 5.12 5.65 4.17
C ALA A 101 6.32 5.71 5.14
N GLY A 102 6.73 6.91 5.50
CA GLY A 102 7.89 7.15 6.36
C GLY A 102 9.28 6.91 5.73
N LYS A 103 9.36 6.39 4.49
CA LYS A 103 10.64 6.07 3.82
C LYS A 103 11.17 7.23 2.97
N VAL A 104 10.37 8.26 2.70
CA VAL A 104 10.74 9.38 1.81
C VAL A 104 10.59 10.72 2.54
N ALA A 105 11.68 11.44 2.70
CA ALA A 105 11.67 12.76 3.34
C ALA A 105 10.77 13.74 2.60
N GLY A 106 9.96 14.52 3.33
CA GLY A 106 9.05 15.53 2.77
C GLY A 106 7.86 14.98 2.00
N VAL A 107 7.53 13.70 2.21
CA VAL A 107 6.31 13.05 1.72
C VAL A 107 5.54 12.52 2.92
N GLN A 108 4.34 13.00 3.10
CA GLN A 108 3.40 12.52 4.10
C GLN A 108 2.38 11.61 3.42
N ILE A 109 2.20 10.41 3.95
CA ILE A 109 1.24 9.44 3.46
C ILE A 109 0.38 9.02 4.63
N SER A 110 -0.93 9.13 4.44
CA SER A 110 -1.92 8.69 5.41
C SER A 110 -3.05 7.96 4.68
N ALA A 111 -3.51 6.85 5.25
CA ALA A 111 -4.71 6.20 4.78
C ALA A 111 -5.91 7.12 4.99
N SER A 112 -6.80 7.21 4.01
CA SER A 112 -8.04 7.98 4.11
C SER A 112 -9.08 7.24 4.94
N SER A 113 -9.08 5.91 4.86
CA SER A 113 -9.95 4.98 5.59
C SER A 113 -9.15 3.73 5.96
N SER A 114 -9.70 2.93 6.87
CA SER A 114 -9.19 1.58 7.17
C SER A 114 -9.86 0.51 6.31
N ASP A 115 -10.79 0.88 5.44
CA ASP A 115 -11.46 -0.07 4.56
C ASP A 115 -10.47 -0.70 3.57
N PRO A 116 -10.61 -2.00 3.28
CA PRO A 116 -9.82 -2.65 2.26
C PRO A 116 -9.91 -1.94 0.91
N GLY A 117 -8.76 -1.66 0.29
CA GLY A 117 -8.72 -0.96 -1.01
C GLY A 117 -8.97 0.54 -0.96
N ALA A 118 -9.08 1.15 0.21
CA ALA A 118 -9.21 2.59 0.38
C ALA A 118 -8.04 3.37 -0.24
N SER A 119 -8.25 4.65 -0.51
CA SER A 119 -7.23 5.53 -1.05
C SER A 119 -6.22 5.97 0.01
N ASN A 120 -5.02 6.33 -0.45
CA ASN A 120 -4.05 7.03 0.37
C ASN A 120 -4.00 8.50 0.01
N SER A 121 -4.02 9.33 1.04
CA SER A 121 -3.69 10.74 0.92
C SER A 121 -2.17 10.91 0.90
N VAL A 122 -1.65 11.45 -0.19
CA VAL A 122 -0.22 11.70 -0.36
C VAL A 122 0.01 13.19 -0.51
N VAL A 123 0.78 13.78 0.38
CA VAL A 123 1.11 15.21 0.38
C VAL A 123 2.62 15.38 0.29
N ILE A 124 3.07 16.11 -0.73
CA ILE A 124 4.48 16.40 -0.97
C ILE A 124 4.77 17.84 -0.57
N ARG A 125 5.69 18.04 0.41
CA ARG A 125 6.11 19.35 0.94
C ARG A 125 4.99 20.18 1.59
N GLY A 126 3.92 19.54 2.06
CA GLY A 126 2.82 20.20 2.74
C GLY A 126 1.62 20.50 1.86
N VAL A 127 0.51 20.86 2.51
CA VAL A 127 -0.75 21.21 1.86
C VAL A 127 -0.63 22.55 1.18
N SER A 128 -0.99 22.64 -0.09
CA SER A 128 -0.92 23.85 -0.91
C SER A 128 -2.28 24.53 -1.11
N SER A 129 -3.38 23.80 -0.94
CA SER A 129 -4.75 24.29 -1.12
C SER A 129 -5.66 23.83 0.01
N LEU A 130 -6.51 24.74 0.53
CA LEU A 130 -7.50 24.45 1.55
C LEU A 130 -8.72 23.67 1.00
N SER A 131 -9.11 23.97 -0.22
CA SER A 131 -10.31 23.41 -0.84
C SER A 131 -10.06 22.62 -2.11
N GLY A 132 -8.81 22.61 -2.61
CA GLY A 132 -8.43 21.91 -3.83
C GLY A 132 -7.76 20.57 -3.55
N ASN A 133 -7.54 19.82 -4.63
CA ASN A 133 -6.81 18.57 -4.57
C ASN A 133 -5.32 18.84 -4.26
N ASN A 134 -4.80 18.21 -3.21
CA ASN A 134 -3.39 18.25 -2.80
C ASN A 134 -2.59 17.02 -3.21
N GLN A 135 -3.22 16.09 -3.94
CA GLN A 135 -2.61 14.84 -4.36
C GLN A 135 -1.61 15.04 -5.50
N PRO A 136 -0.49 14.30 -5.52
CA PRO A 136 0.45 14.33 -6.64
C PRO A 136 -0.11 13.62 -7.87
N LEU A 137 0.48 13.92 -9.03
CA LEU A 137 0.22 13.18 -10.25
C LEU A 137 0.98 11.84 -10.24
N TYR A 138 0.30 10.75 -10.53
CA TYR A 138 0.94 9.44 -10.73
C TYR A 138 1.21 9.23 -12.22
N VAL A 139 2.41 8.72 -12.52
CA VAL A 139 2.82 8.42 -13.89
C VAL A 139 3.45 7.03 -13.90
N VAL A 140 2.83 6.08 -14.57
CA VAL A 140 3.31 4.69 -14.70
C VAL A 140 3.90 4.48 -16.09
N ASP A 141 5.17 4.16 -16.19
CA ASP A 141 5.93 3.97 -17.44
C ASP A 141 5.77 5.13 -18.44
N GLY A 142 5.58 6.34 -17.93
CA GLY A 142 5.35 7.55 -18.72
C GLY A 142 3.90 7.83 -19.09
N VAL A 143 2.94 7.00 -18.65
CA VAL A 143 1.49 7.21 -18.80
C VAL A 143 0.94 7.87 -17.54
N PRO A 144 0.38 9.09 -17.61
CA PRO A 144 -0.27 9.73 -16.47
C PRO A 144 -1.56 8.99 -16.10
N LEU A 145 -1.71 8.64 -14.83
CA LEU A 145 -2.94 8.07 -14.29
C LEU A 145 -3.77 9.14 -13.58
N SER A 146 -5.08 9.08 -13.73
CA SER A 146 -6.00 9.85 -12.88
C SER A 146 -5.90 9.35 -11.45
N ASN A 147 -5.67 10.27 -10.52
CA ASN A 147 -5.58 9.97 -9.09
C ASN A 147 -6.71 10.62 -8.29
N ASN A 148 -7.77 11.02 -8.93
CA ASN A 148 -8.93 11.47 -8.20
C ASN A 148 -9.49 10.28 -7.40
N SER A 149 -9.67 10.49 -6.10
CA SER A 149 -10.50 9.55 -5.32
C SER A 149 -11.90 9.60 -5.92
N THR A 150 -12.41 8.44 -6.26
CA THR A 150 -13.80 8.33 -6.72
C THR A 150 -14.65 8.33 -5.47
N SER A 151 -14.84 9.50 -4.87
CA SER A 151 -15.93 9.69 -3.91
C SER A 151 -17.23 9.84 -4.69
N SER A 152 -18.31 9.41 -4.11
CA SER A 152 -19.66 9.53 -4.70
C SER A 152 -20.04 11.01 -4.85
N GLU A 153 -19.56 11.66 -5.91
CA GLU A 153 -19.95 13.03 -6.28
C GLU A 153 -21.37 13.13 -6.88
N THR A 154 -22.11 12.03 -6.90
CA THR A 154 -23.45 11.96 -7.51
C THR A 154 -24.55 12.50 -6.62
N SER A 155 -24.28 12.83 -5.37
CA SER A 155 -25.24 13.58 -4.55
C SER A 155 -24.89 15.06 -4.57
N MET A 156 -25.80 15.90 -5.07
CA MET A 156 -25.69 17.36 -5.00
C MET A 156 -25.58 17.90 -3.57
N VAL A 157 -25.53 17.04 -2.57
CA VAL A 157 -25.51 17.36 -1.13
C VAL A 157 -24.28 16.78 -0.43
N ALA A 158 -23.61 15.78 -1.02
CA ALA A 158 -22.42 15.19 -0.46
C ALA A 158 -21.18 15.86 -1.06
N SER A 159 -20.68 16.88 -0.41
CA SER A 159 -19.31 17.31 -0.58
C SER A 159 -18.40 16.12 -0.25
N ALA A 160 -17.36 15.89 -1.03
CA ALA A 160 -16.33 14.86 -0.79
C ALA A 160 -15.66 14.94 0.60
N ASN A 161 -15.98 15.97 1.36
CA ASN A 161 -15.58 16.22 2.74
C ASN A 161 -16.77 16.20 3.72
N SER A 162 -17.91 15.64 3.33
CA SER A 162 -19.04 15.51 4.24
C SER A 162 -18.72 14.46 5.30
N LEU A 163 -18.68 14.85 6.55
CA LEU A 163 -18.59 13.93 7.69
C LEU A 163 -19.76 12.94 7.77
N ASN A 164 -20.81 13.19 7.00
CA ASN A 164 -22.05 12.42 7.06
C ASN A 164 -22.08 11.24 6.09
N GLU A 165 -21.35 11.30 4.97
CA GLU A 165 -21.29 10.22 3.99
C GLU A 165 -19.89 10.19 3.40
N SER A 166 -19.03 9.30 3.88
CA SER A 166 -17.73 9.09 3.27
C SER A 166 -17.60 7.65 2.79
N TYR A 167 -17.66 7.49 1.48
CA TYR A 167 -17.24 6.26 0.81
C TYR A 167 -15.93 6.54 0.11
N ASP A 168 -14.93 5.71 0.33
CA ASP A 168 -13.63 5.79 -0.34
C ASP A 168 -13.46 4.60 -1.28
N PHE A 169 -13.65 4.82 -2.56
CA PHE A 169 -13.53 3.80 -3.60
C PHE A 169 -12.10 3.58 -4.10
N GLY A 170 -11.10 4.08 -3.37
CA GLY A 170 -9.71 4.02 -3.78
C GLY A 170 -9.32 5.08 -4.81
N ASN A 171 -8.09 5.00 -5.30
CA ASN A 171 -7.55 5.93 -6.29
C ASN A 171 -6.74 5.23 -7.39
N GLY A 172 -6.19 6.02 -8.32
CA GLY A 172 -5.44 5.49 -9.46
C GLY A 172 -4.20 4.68 -9.11
N ALA A 173 -3.56 4.95 -7.97
CA ALA A 173 -2.39 4.22 -7.51
C ALA A 173 -2.71 2.75 -7.19
N ASN A 174 -3.94 2.47 -6.79
CA ASN A 174 -4.39 1.11 -6.48
C ASN A 174 -4.38 0.17 -7.70
N ALA A 175 -4.36 0.71 -8.93
CA ALA A 175 -4.28 -0.11 -10.14
C ALA A 175 -2.90 -0.78 -10.34
N VAL A 176 -1.86 -0.34 -9.64
CA VAL A 176 -0.50 -0.86 -9.79
C VAL A 176 -0.25 -1.97 -8.78
N ASN A 177 0.34 -3.08 -9.25
CA ASN A 177 0.84 -4.13 -8.36
C ASN A 177 2.21 -3.73 -7.79
N PRO A 178 2.40 -3.66 -6.45
CA PRO A 178 3.69 -3.34 -5.84
C PRO A 178 4.83 -4.26 -6.29
N ASP A 179 4.55 -5.54 -6.51
CA ASP A 179 5.56 -6.52 -6.93
C ASP A 179 6.09 -6.30 -8.36
N ASP A 180 5.36 -5.56 -9.20
CA ASP A 180 5.76 -5.23 -10.56
C ASP A 180 6.63 -3.98 -10.64
N VAL A 181 6.84 -3.27 -9.53
CA VAL A 181 7.60 -2.02 -9.52
C VAL A 181 9.09 -2.29 -9.43
N GLU A 182 9.86 -1.69 -10.34
CA GLU A 182 11.32 -1.68 -10.30
C GLU A 182 11.84 -0.51 -9.46
N SER A 183 11.25 0.66 -9.64
CA SER A 183 11.59 1.85 -8.87
C SER A 183 10.46 2.88 -8.89
N MET A 184 10.46 3.71 -7.85
CA MET A 184 9.57 4.85 -7.73
C MET A 184 10.40 6.11 -7.53
N THR A 185 10.17 7.12 -8.37
CA THR A 185 10.84 8.42 -8.27
C THR A 185 9.83 9.50 -7.90
N ILE A 186 10.07 10.19 -6.80
CA ILE A 186 9.23 11.28 -6.31
C ILE A 186 9.87 12.62 -6.70
N LEU A 187 9.20 13.37 -7.57
CA LEU A 187 9.60 14.69 -8.01
C LEU A 187 8.92 15.75 -7.14
N LYS A 188 9.76 16.54 -6.43
CA LYS A 188 9.32 17.48 -5.41
C LYS A 188 9.60 18.91 -5.84
N GLY A 189 8.65 19.58 -6.44
CA GLY A 189 8.77 21.01 -6.74
C GLY A 189 8.47 21.39 -8.17
N ALA A 190 8.22 22.66 -8.39
CA ALA A 190 7.71 23.23 -9.65
C ALA A 190 8.59 22.92 -10.88
N ALA A 191 9.90 22.99 -10.74
CA ALA A 191 10.84 22.72 -11.85
C ALA A 191 10.75 21.26 -12.33
N ALA A 192 10.56 20.31 -11.39
CA ALA A 192 10.38 18.91 -11.72
C ALA A 192 9.03 18.61 -12.37
N THR A 193 8.01 19.39 -12.02
CA THR A 193 6.63 19.19 -12.45
C THR A 193 6.27 19.96 -13.72
N ALA A 194 7.08 20.94 -14.14
CA ALA A 194 6.82 21.76 -15.33
C ALA A 194 6.56 20.96 -16.62
N LEU A 195 7.17 19.77 -16.73
CA LEU A 195 7.00 18.90 -17.90
C LEU A 195 5.63 18.18 -17.96
N TYR A 196 4.88 18.18 -16.85
CA TYR A 196 3.55 17.57 -16.76
C TYR A 196 2.41 18.57 -16.65
N GLY A 197 2.74 19.88 -16.70
CA GLY A 197 1.79 20.99 -16.65
C GLY A 197 1.11 21.14 -15.28
N SER A 198 -0.05 21.82 -15.26
CA SER A 198 -0.78 22.16 -14.03
C SER A 198 -1.21 20.96 -13.19
N ARG A 199 -1.44 19.80 -13.80
CA ARG A 199 -1.79 18.56 -13.09
C ARG A 199 -0.70 18.09 -12.13
N ALA A 200 0.51 18.56 -12.30
CA ALA A 200 1.67 18.21 -11.47
C ALA A 200 2.02 19.28 -10.42
N ALA A 201 1.14 20.25 -10.17
CA ALA A 201 1.40 21.33 -9.23
C ALA A 201 1.78 20.85 -7.83
N ASN A 202 1.20 19.73 -7.38
CA ASN A 202 1.44 19.12 -6.07
C ASN A 202 2.56 18.06 -6.07
N GLY A 203 3.35 17.97 -7.15
CA GLY A 203 4.41 16.98 -7.32
C GLY A 203 4.01 15.83 -8.25
N VAL A 204 4.99 14.97 -8.55
CA VAL A 204 4.79 13.81 -9.42
C VAL A 204 5.45 12.58 -8.80
N ILE A 205 4.75 11.47 -8.85
CA ILE A 205 5.26 10.15 -8.50
C ILE A 205 5.39 9.34 -9.78
N LEU A 206 6.64 9.11 -10.19
CA LEU A 206 6.97 8.30 -11.36
C LEU A 206 7.16 6.86 -10.90
N ILE A 207 6.40 5.96 -11.45
CA ILE A 207 6.50 4.53 -11.20
C ILE A 207 7.07 3.88 -12.44
N THR A 208 8.20 3.21 -12.29
CA THR A 208 8.82 2.41 -13.35
C THR A 208 8.58 0.94 -13.02
N THR A 209 7.94 0.22 -13.93
CA THR A 209 7.69 -1.21 -13.75
C THR A 209 8.91 -2.04 -14.18
N LYS A 210 9.00 -3.25 -13.64
CA LYS A 210 10.05 -4.22 -13.98
C LYS A 210 10.10 -4.48 -15.48
N SER A 211 11.29 -4.72 -15.99
CA SER A 211 11.56 -5.12 -17.37
C SER A 211 12.24 -6.48 -17.40
N GLY A 212 12.28 -7.10 -18.58
CA GLY A 212 12.98 -8.37 -18.77
C GLY A 212 14.47 -8.28 -18.43
N LYS A 213 14.96 -9.23 -17.65
CA LYS A 213 16.40 -9.36 -17.32
C LYS A 213 16.98 -10.57 -18.03
N LYS A 214 18.25 -10.46 -18.45
CA LYS A 214 18.97 -11.57 -19.06
C LYS A 214 19.18 -12.67 -18.02
N GLN A 215 18.64 -13.83 -18.28
CA GLN A 215 18.79 -15.01 -17.45
C GLN A 215 19.97 -15.84 -17.92
N SER A 216 20.57 -16.64 -17.03
CA SER A 216 21.64 -17.57 -17.38
C SER A 216 21.14 -18.68 -18.31
N LYS A 217 19.89 -19.10 -18.14
CA LYS A 217 19.19 -20.08 -19.00
C LYS A 217 17.70 -19.81 -19.00
N GLY A 218 17.07 -19.77 -20.17
CA GLY A 218 15.62 -19.75 -20.35
C GLY A 218 14.92 -18.47 -19.84
N VAL A 219 13.75 -18.66 -19.28
CA VAL A 219 12.86 -17.62 -18.76
C VAL A 219 12.96 -17.59 -17.23
N GLY A 220 13.09 -16.42 -16.66
CA GLY A 220 12.98 -16.22 -15.20
C GLY A 220 11.52 -16.29 -14.79
N ILE A 221 11.25 -17.07 -13.75
CA ILE A 221 9.92 -17.16 -13.13
C ILE A 221 10.07 -16.74 -11.68
N GLU A 222 9.25 -15.82 -11.23
CA GLU A 222 9.21 -15.34 -9.84
C GLU A 222 7.78 -15.46 -9.32
N TYR A 223 7.62 -16.10 -8.17
CA TYR A 223 6.35 -16.14 -7.44
C TYR A 223 6.52 -15.43 -6.11
N ASN A 224 5.58 -14.53 -5.81
CA ASN A 224 5.49 -13.84 -4.54
C ASN A 224 4.12 -14.12 -3.93
N GLY A 225 4.11 -14.58 -2.69
CA GLY A 225 2.89 -14.81 -1.91
C GLY A 225 3.00 -14.20 -0.53
N GLY A 226 1.89 -13.70 0.00
CA GLY A 226 1.80 -13.12 1.35
C GLY A 226 0.46 -13.41 1.98
N LEU A 227 0.47 -13.66 3.29
CA LEU A 227 -0.71 -13.77 4.14
C LEU A 227 -0.57 -12.80 5.30
N GLN A 228 -1.62 -12.03 5.57
CA GLN A 228 -1.70 -11.11 6.69
C GLN A 228 -3.00 -11.37 7.45
N LEU A 229 -2.92 -11.28 8.78
CA LEU A 229 -4.07 -11.31 9.66
C LEU A 229 -4.23 -9.93 10.27
N GLU A 230 -5.43 -9.39 10.22
CA GLU A 230 -5.75 -8.05 10.69
C GLU A 230 -6.72 -8.12 11.85
N SER A 231 -6.55 -7.23 12.81
CA SER A 231 -7.45 -7.13 13.96
C SER A 231 -7.54 -5.68 14.42
N VAL A 232 -8.62 -5.33 15.10
CA VAL A 232 -8.79 -3.99 15.66
C VAL A 232 -7.65 -3.65 16.62
N LEU A 233 -6.96 -2.55 16.36
CA LEU A 233 -5.77 -2.15 17.14
C LEU A 233 -6.14 -1.46 18.44
N ARG A 234 -7.05 -0.49 18.38
CA ARG A 234 -7.46 0.33 19.54
C ARG A 234 -8.93 0.68 19.46
N LEU A 235 -9.55 0.63 20.59
CA LEU A 235 -10.93 1.08 20.81
C LEU A 235 -10.96 2.07 21.96
N PRO A 236 -11.94 2.99 22.01
CA PRO A 236 -12.14 3.85 23.15
C PRO A 236 -12.36 3.04 24.43
N GLN A 237 -11.85 3.55 25.54
CA GLN A 237 -12.16 2.99 26.84
C GLN A 237 -13.57 3.38 27.22
N MET A 238 -14.42 2.38 27.42
CA MET A 238 -15.81 2.57 27.78
C MET A 238 -15.99 2.43 29.30
N GLN A 239 -16.89 3.23 29.88
CA GLN A 239 -17.28 3.09 31.28
C GLN A 239 -18.06 1.78 31.49
N ASN A 240 -18.03 1.22 32.70
CA ASN A 240 -18.71 -0.03 33.07
C ASN A 240 -19.51 0.10 34.35
N GLN A 241 -19.91 1.30 34.72
CA GLN A 241 -20.61 1.58 35.95
C GLN A 241 -22.13 1.83 35.74
N PHE A 242 -22.48 2.48 34.63
CA PHE A 242 -23.85 2.89 34.33
C PHE A 242 -24.32 2.26 33.03
N GLY A 243 -25.62 1.89 32.99
CA GLY A 243 -26.24 1.31 31.82
C GLY A 243 -27.09 2.29 31.02
N MET A 244 -28.01 1.76 30.24
CA MET A 244 -28.86 2.51 29.33
C MET A 244 -29.74 3.54 30.09
N GLY A 245 -29.76 4.78 29.61
CA GLY A 245 -30.59 5.87 30.15
C GLY A 245 -29.84 7.19 30.32
N TRP A 246 -30.52 8.10 31.00
CA TRP A 246 -30.07 9.46 31.27
C TRP A 246 -30.41 9.88 32.71
N TYR A 247 -29.58 10.75 33.28
CA TYR A 247 -29.80 11.35 34.62
C TYR A 247 -30.05 10.32 35.72
N GLY A 248 -29.43 9.15 35.64
CA GLY A 248 -29.63 8.08 36.61
C GLY A 248 -30.94 7.29 36.45
N ASN A 249 -31.72 7.56 35.40
CA ASN A 249 -32.96 6.86 35.13
C ASN A 249 -32.82 5.98 33.88
N LYS A 250 -33.36 4.77 33.93
CA LYS A 250 -33.44 3.89 32.77
C LYS A 250 -34.45 4.44 31.76
N THR A 251 -34.06 4.49 30.49
CA THR A 251 -34.91 4.98 29.39
C THR A 251 -34.84 3.98 28.25
N ASP A 252 -35.96 3.32 27.94
CA ASP A 252 -36.00 2.20 26.98
C ASP A 252 -35.94 2.61 25.50
N VAL A 253 -35.89 3.91 25.20
CA VAL A 253 -35.94 4.45 23.83
C VAL A 253 -34.68 5.24 23.44
N GLU A 254 -33.76 5.40 24.36
CA GLU A 254 -32.58 6.25 24.21
C GLU A 254 -31.29 5.41 24.07
N ASN A 255 -30.32 5.99 23.42
CA ASN A 255 -28.98 5.40 23.23
C ASN A 255 -27.97 5.88 24.30
N GLY A 256 -28.38 6.59 25.30
CA GLY A 256 -27.54 7.10 26.39
C GLY A 256 -27.06 6.00 27.31
N SER A 257 -25.86 6.19 27.88
CA SER A 257 -25.22 5.29 28.83
C SER A 257 -25.02 5.97 30.22
N TRP A 258 -25.97 6.80 30.64
CA TRP A 258 -25.99 7.51 31.92
C TRP A 258 -27.27 7.20 32.71
N GLY A 259 -27.72 5.96 32.61
CA GLY A 259 -28.82 5.39 33.38
C GLY A 259 -28.40 5.06 34.82
N PRO A 260 -29.14 4.18 35.51
CA PRO A 260 -28.79 3.73 36.85
C PRO A 260 -27.44 2.99 36.88
N GLU A 261 -26.86 2.93 38.07
CA GLU A 261 -25.71 2.08 38.33
C GLU A 261 -26.08 0.59 38.19
N PHE A 262 -25.17 -0.23 37.67
CA PHE A 262 -25.39 -1.66 37.53
C PHE A 262 -25.54 -2.37 38.87
N ASP A 263 -26.63 -3.07 39.06
CA ASP A 263 -26.97 -3.79 40.28
C ASP A 263 -27.20 -5.31 40.07
N GLY A 264 -27.11 -5.79 38.83
CA GLY A 264 -27.36 -7.20 38.50
C GLY A 264 -28.83 -7.60 38.46
N SER A 265 -29.76 -6.67 38.58
CA SER A 265 -31.19 -6.94 38.50
C SER A 265 -31.62 -7.44 37.11
N SER A 266 -32.80 -8.01 37.01
CA SER A 266 -33.38 -8.39 35.73
C SER A 266 -34.31 -7.28 35.24
N LEU A 267 -33.93 -6.68 34.10
CA LEU A 267 -34.68 -5.57 33.51
C LEU A 267 -35.23 -5.91 32.12
N ARG A 268 -36.37 -5.29 31.77
CA ARG A 268 -36.88 -5.39 30.40
C ARG A 268 -36.04 -4.55 29.44
N TYR A 269 -35.86 -5.08 28.23
CA TYR A 269 -35.12 -4.43 27.13
C TYR A 269 -35.95 -4.45 25.84
N GLY A 270 -35.95 -3.32 25.16
CA GLY A 270 -36.62 -3.15 23.87
C GLY A 270 -38.17 -3.10 23.95
N ASN A 271 -38.75 -3.14 22.77
CA ASN A 271 -40.21 -3.07 22.62
C ASN A 271 -40.85 -4.45 22.92
N ILE A 272 -42.19 -4.43 23.15
CA ILE A 272 -43.01 -5.64 23.28
C ILE A 272 -43.27 -6.17 21.85
N TYR A 273 -43.06 -7.46 21.65
CA TYR A 273 -43.37 -8.18 20.42
C TYR A 273 -44.40 -9.29 20.71
N ASP A 274 -45.55 -9.26 20.06
CA ASP A 274 -46.61 -10.25 20.21
C ASP A 274 -46.88 -10.65 21.67
N ASN A 275 -47.09 -9.66 22.51
CA ASN A 275 -47.25 -9.75 23.97
C ASN A 275 -46.04 -10.39 24.72
N SER A 276 -44.93 -10.61 24.04
CA SER A 276 -43.69 -11.10 24.66
C SER A 276 -42.76 -9.94 24.99
N GLN A 277 -41.96 -10.10 26.04
CA GLN A 277 -40.98 -9.13 26.52
C GLN A 277 -39.62 -9.81 26.69
N GLN A 278 -38.57 -9.06 26.41
CA GLN A 278 -37.21 -9.53 26.62
C GLN A 278 -36.65 -9.01 27.94
N TYR A 279 -36.18 -9.90 28.80
CA TYR A 279 -35.52 -9.56 30.06
C TYR A 279 -34.05 -9.98 30.01
N LYS A 280 -33.15 -9.11 30.49
CA LYS A 280 -31.71 -9.37 30.58
C LYS A 280 -31.17 -8.93 31.94
N THR A 281 -30.05 -9.49 32.35
CA THR A 281 -29.33 -9.06 33.55
C THR A 281 -28.74 -7.68 33.31
N TYR A 282 -29.03 -6.73 34.19
CA TYR A 282 -28.53 -5.35 34.13
C TYR A 282 -27.06 -5.30 34.58
N ARG A 283 -26.16 -5.38 33.62
CA ARG A 283 -24.71 -5.39 33.85
C ARG A 283 -23.98 -4.86 32.64
N ALA A 284 -22.77 -4.35 32.83
CA ALA A 284 -21.88 -4.02 31.71
C ALA A 284 -21.45 -5.28 30.95
N ILE A 285 -21.50 -5.21 29.65
CA ILE A 285 -20.93 -6.23 28.75
C ILE A 285 -19.47 -5.85 28.52
N LYS A 286 -18.56 -6.67 29.02
CA LYS A 286 -17.13 -6.50 28.84
C LYS A 286 -16.78 -6.71 27.36
N ASP A 287 -15.82 -5.95 26.85
CA ASP A 287 -15.31 -6.05 25.48
C ASP A 287 -16.36 -5.95 24.37
N ASN A 288 -17.57 -5.44 24.68
CA ASN A 288 -18.75 -5.41 23.84
C ASN A 288 -18.50 -4.87 22.41
N VAL A 289 -17.75 -3.77 22.30
CA VAL A 289 -17.39 -3.19 21.00
C VAL A 289 -16.31 -4.01 20.31
N LYS A 290 -15.37 -4.60 21.07
CA LYS A 290 -14.29 -5.43 20.53
C LYS A 290 -14.83 -6.73 19.93
N ASP A 291 -15.78 -7.34 20.61
CA ASP A 291 -16.38 -8.63 20.21
C ASP A 291 -17.26 -8.52 18.95
N PHE A 292 -17.50 -7.31 18.47
CA PHE A 292 -18.16 -7.07 17.20
C PHE A 292 -17.23 -7.35 16.00
N PHE A 293 -15.95 -7.01 16.11
CA PHE A 293 -15.01 -7.11 15.01
C PHE A 293 -14.48 -8.53 14.85
N ASP A 294 -14.39 -8.98 13.63
CA ASP A 294 -13.76 -10.24 13.25
C ASP A 294 -12.24 -10.06 13.01
N THR A 295 -11.56 -11.15 12.74
CA THR A 295 -10.17 -11.13 12.28
C THR A 295 -10.17 -11.10 10.77
N GLY A 296 -9.69 -10.02 10.19
CA GLY A 296 -9.54 -9.88 8.74
C GLY A 296 -8.41 -10.75 8.20
N ILE A 297 -8.58 -11.24 6.99
CA ILE A 297 -7.62 -12.08 6.28
C ILE A 297 -7.30 -11.44 4.95
N ARG A 298 -6.04 -11.02 4.78
CA ARG A 298 -5.53 -10.56 3.49
C ARG A 298 -4.52 -11.54 2.93
N TYR A 299 -4.68 -11.91 1.68
CA TYR A 299 -3.65 -12.63 0.95
C TYR A 299 -3.39 -11.98 -0.41
N ASN A 300 -2.12 -12.01 -0.81
CA ASN A 300 -1.67 -11.58 -2.10
C ASN A 300 -0.83 -12.66 -2.76
N ASN A 301 -1.05 -12.85 -4.05
CA ASN A 301 -0.29 -13.76 -4.89
C ASN A 301 0.09 -13.04 -6.16
N SER A 302 1.35 -13.15 -6.56
CA SER A 302 1.79 -12.69 -7.87
C SER A 302 2.75 -13.69 -8.50
N VAL A 303 2.64 -13.86 -9.81
CA VAL A 303 3.56 -14.65 -10.61
C VAL A 303 4.04 -13.80 -11.78
N SER A 304 5.34 -13.76 -11.98
CA SER A 304 5.93 -13.05 -13.11
C SER A 304 6.87 -13.92 -13.92
N PHE A 305 6.92 -13.61 -15.22
CA PHE A 305 7.77 -14.25 -16.21
C PHE A 305 8.62 -13.17 -16.87
N ASN A 306 9.91 -13.34 -16.92
CA ASN A 306 10.79 -12.36 -17.54
C ASN A 306 11.92 -13.01 -18.30
N GLY A 307 12.40 -12.31 -19.32
CA GLY A 307 13.52 -12.76 -20.12
C GLY A 307 14.08 -11.63 -20.97
N ALA A 308 15.36 -11.74 -21.30
CA ALA A 308 16.00 -10.81 -22.23
C ALA A 308 17.08 -11.49 -23.04
N THR A 309 17.21 -11.02 -24.27
CA THR A 309 18.37 -11.25 -25.15
C THR A 309 19.11 -9.93 -25.35
N ASP A 310 20.10 -9.89 -26.23
CA ASP A 310 20.82 -8.64 -26.53
C ASP A 310 19.94 -7.63 -27.30
N VAL A 311 18.84 -8.07 -27.91
CA VAL A 311 17.97 -7.24 -28.76
C VAL A 311 16.51 -7.21 -28.30
N SER A 312 16.08 -8.11 -27.42
CA SER A 312 14.70 -8.22 -26.97
C SER A 312 14.63 -8.39 -25.48
N ASN A 313 13.59 -7.83 -24.85
CA ASN A 313 13.23 -8.19 -23.50
C ASN A 313 11.70 -8.27 -23.37
N PHE A 314 11.25 -9.04 -22.37
CA PHE A 314 9.86 -9.10 -21.99
C PHE A 314 9.70 -9.30 -20.48
N PHE A 315 8.61 -8.81 -19.97
CA PHE A 315 8.12 -9.01 -18.61
C PHE A 315 6.61 -9.21 -18.68
N LEU A 316 6.10 -10.24 -18.03
CA LEU A 316 4.67 -10.52 -17.87
C LEU A 316 4.40 -10.79 -16.39
N SER A 317 3.31 -10.27 -15.85
CA SER A 317 2.90 -10.52 -14.48
C SER A 317 1.39 -10.68 -14.38
N LEU A 318 0.99 -11.57 -13.48
CA LEU A 318 -0.38 -11.76 -13.02
C LEU A 318 -0.40 -11.65 -11.51
N SER A 319 -1.33 -10.89 -10.95
CA SER A 319 -1.48 -10.84 -9.50
C SER A 319 -2.94 -10.87 -9.05
N GLN A 320 -3.11 -11.34 -7.83
CA GLN A 320 -4.37 -11.34 -7.09
C GLN A 320 -4.12 -10.79 -5.69
N ILE A 321 -5.00 -9.90 -5.25
CA ILE A 321 -5.12 -9.49 -3.85
C ILE A 321 -6.55 -9.76 -3.43
N HIS A 322 -6.70 -10.41 -2.30
CA HIS A 322 -7.96 -10.55 -1.59
C HIS A 322 -7.76 -10.04 -0.17
N ASP A 323 -8.68 -9.23 0.28
CA ASP A 323 -8.70 -8.67 1.62
C ASP A 323 -10.13 -8.75 2.13
N ASP A 324 -10.32 -9.58 3.15
CA ASP A 324 -11.53 -9.65 3.92
C ASP A 324 -11.27 -8.87 5.20
N GLY A 325 -11.75 -7.65 5.27
CA GLY A 325 -11.46 -6.71 6.35
C GLY A 325 -11.90 -7.23 7.72
N ILE A 326 -11.99 -6.32 8.69
CA ILE A 326 -12.32 -6.70 10.08
C ILE A 326 -13.81 -6.57 10.43
N ILE A 327 -14.63 -6.17 9.46
CA ILE A 327 -16.07 -6.03 9.69
C ILE A 327 -16.77 -7.38 9.43
N PRO A 328 -17.67 -7.83 10.31
CA PRO A 328 -18.38 -9.09 10.11
C PRO A 328 -19.16 -9.13 8.80
N THR A 329 -19.43 -10.34 8.30
CA THR A 329 -20.30 -10.61 7.12
C THR A 329 -19.70 -10.25 5.76
N ASP A 330 -18.38 -10.18 5.63
CA ASP A 330 -17.65 -9.81 4.40
C ASP A 330 -18.12 -8.45 3.82
N ALA A 331 -18.60 -7.57 4.70
CA ALA A 331 -19.17 -6.30 4.30
C ALA A 331 -18.13 -5.28 3.84
N ASP A 332 -16.86 -5.49 4.18
CA ASP A 332 -15.71 -4.64 3.86
C ASP A 332 -14.64 -5.42 3.07
N SER A 333 -15.03 -6.15 2.06
CA SER A 333 -14.10 -6.97 1.27
C SER A 333 -13.55 -6.27 0.03
N TYR A 334 -12.31 -6.63 -0.36
CA TYR A 334 -11.63 -6.12 -1.53
C TYR A 334 -10.99 -7.25 -2.34
N ASN A 335 -11.28 -7.25 -3.63
CA ASN A 335 -10.67 -8.17 -4.58
C ASN A 335 -10.05 -7.39 -5.73
N LYS A 336 -8.77 -7.66 -6.01
CA LYS A 336 -8.05 -7.07 -7.13
C LYS A 336 -7.31 -8.12 -7.94
N TYR A 337 -7.45 -8.03 -9.24
CA TYR A 337 -6.69 -8.83 -10.20
C TYR A 337 -5.95 -7.89 -11.14
N THR A 338 -4.66 -8.11 -11.35
CA THR A 338 -3.89 -7.31 -12.30
C THR A 338 -3.18 -8.19 -13.33
N PHE A 339 -3.08 -7.67 -14.53
CA PHE A 339 -2.21 -8.16 -15.58
C PHE A 339 -1.29 -7.02 -16.01
N SER A 340 0.02 -7.29 -16.09
CA SER A 340 1.01 -6.37 -16.60
C SER A 340 1.86 -7.06 -17.65
N GLY A 341 1.98 -6.44 -18.82
CA GLY A 341 2.83 -6.90 -19.91
C GLY A 341 3.72 -5.79 -20.42
N ARG A 342 5.00 -6.10 -20.59
CA ARG A 342 6.00 -5.19 -21.15
C ARG A 342 6.93 -5.95 -22.08
N ALA A 343 7.18 -5.40 -23.26
CA ALA A 343 8.12 -5.96 -24.21
C ALA A 343 8.86 -4.86 -24.96
N SER A 344 10.08 -5.15 -25.36
CA SER A 344 10.82 -4.31 -26.30
C SER A 344 11.66 -5.17 -27.26
N HIS A 345 11.82 -4.66 -28.47
CA HIS A 345 12.62 -5.30 -29.49
C HIS A 345 13.40 -4.26 -30.30
N LYS A 346 14.70 -4.50 -30.47
CA LYS A 346 15.60 -3.61 -31.21
C LYS A 346 15.94 -4.24 -32.57
N ILE A 347 15.63 -3.50 -33.63
CA ILE A 347 15.97 -3.86 -35.01
C ILE A 347 16.94 -2.79 -35.53
N LYS A 348 18.22 -3.13 -35.64
CA LYS A 348 19.30 -2.20 -36.01
C LYS A 348 19.29 -0.95 -35.13
N ASN A 349 18.88 0.20 -35.68
CA ASN A 349 18.82 1.50 -35.00
C ASN A 349 17.40 1.91 -34.59
N VAL A 350 16.42 0.99 -34.71
CA VAL A 350 15.04 1.23 -34.27
C VAL A 350 14.73 0.33 -33.09
N THR A 351 14.16 0.89 -32.01
CA THR A 351 13.63 0.13 -30.89
C THR A 351 12.13 0.34 -30.78
N LEU A 352 11.38 -0.76 -30.82
CA LEU A 352 9.96 -0.77 -30.56
C LEU A 352 9.74 -1.25 -29.14
N SER A 353 8.96 -0.52 -28.34
CA SER A 353 8.61 -0.87 -26.96
C SER A 353 7.10 -0.76 -26.76
N MET A 354 6.54 -1.70 -26.01
CA MET A 354 5.14 -1.70 -25.65
C MET A 354 4.96 -2.01 -24.17
N SER A 355 3.92 -1.45 -23.58
CA SER A 355 3.40 -1.86 -22.29
C SER A 355 1.87 -1.89 -22.33
N ALA A 356 1.29 -2.85 -21.64
CA ALA A 356 -0.16 -3.00 -21.48
C ALA A 356 -0.42 -3.47 -20.05
N ASN A 357 -1.33 -2.78 -19.37
CA ASN A 357 -1.70 -3.07 -17.99
C ASN A 357 -3.22 -3.09 -17.91
N TYR A 358 -3.73 -4.06 -17.18
CA TYR A 358 -5.13 -4.19 -16.87
C TYR A 358 -5.31 -4.46 -15.38
N ALA A 359 -6.23 -3.78 -14.77
CA ALA A 359 -6.60 -3.98 -13.38
C ALA A 359 -8.12 -4.07 -13.26
N TYR A 360 -8.60 -5.13 -12.65
CA TYR A 360 -9.98 -5.29 -12.20
C TYR A 360 -9.99 -5.24 -10.69
N GLN A 361 -10.89 -4.47 -10.11
CA GLN A 361 -11.10 -4.42 -8.67
C GLN A 361 -12.59 -4.40 -8.34
N LYS A 362 -12.93 -5.09 -7.27
CA LYS A 362 -14.27 -5.12 -6.69
C LYS A 362 -14.16 -4.92 -5.19
N ASN A 363 -14.90 -3.95 -4.68
CA ASN A 363 -14.89 -3.59 -3.27
C ASN A 363 -16.31 -3.61 -2.74
N ASN A 364 -16.48 -4.16 -1.55
CA ASN A 364 -17.65 -3.93 -0.70
C ASN A 364 -17.27 -2.91 0.37
N PHE A 365 -18.17 -2.00 0.67
CA PHE A 365 -17.93 -0.92 1.63
C PHE A 365 -19.01 -0.84 2.67
N VAL A 366 -18.60 -0.46 3.87
CA VAL A 366 -19.50 -0.13 4.97
C VAL A 366 -19.51 1.38 5.15
N SER A 367 -20.71 1.97 5.32
CA SER A 367 -20.82 3.39 5.65
C SER A 367 -20.17 3.70 6.99
N THR A 368 -19.17 4.59 6.97
CA THR A 368 -18.38 4.99 8.16
C THR A 368 -18.67 6.41 8.64
N GLY A 369 -19.59 7.12 7.98
CA GLY A 369 -19.97 8.48 8.33
C GLY A 369 -20.67 8.62 9.68
N GLN A 370 -21.11 9.83 10.02
CA GLN A 370 -21.81 10.14 11.28
C GLN A 370 -23.32 9.93 11.22
N GLN A 371 -23.84 9.37 10.14
CA GLN A 371 -25.28 9.15 10.00
C GLN A 371 -25.82 8.06 10.92
N ALA A 372 -27.11 8.13 11.20
CA ALA A 372 -27.83 7.10 11.96
C ALA A 372 -27.72 5.68 11.37
N GLY A 373 -27.51 5.58 10.04
CA GLY A 373 -27.26 4.33 9.33
C GLY A 373 -25.79 3.89 9.27
N SER A 374 -24.87 4.63 9.87
CA SER A 374 -23.46 4.22 9.96
C SER A 374 -23.29 3.10 10.97
N MET A 375 -22.73 1.98 10.54
CA MET A 375 -22.44 0.83 11.40
C MET A 375 -21.59 1.23 12.61
N TYR A 376 -20.50 1.96 12.40
CA TYR A 376 -19.60 2.38 13.48
C TYR A 376 -20.31 3.30 14.49
N ASN A 377 -21.10 4.26 14.02
CA ASN A 377 -21.88 5.13 14.88
C ASN A 377 -22.89 4.34 15.74
N CYS A 378 -23.57 3.37 15.15
CA CYS A 378 -24.50 2.49 15.87
C CYS A 378 -23.79 1.65 16.94
N ILE A 379 -22.60 1.11 16.66
CA ILE A 379 -21.80 0.35 17.63
C ILE A 379 -21.39 1.24 18.79
N MET A 380 -20.87 2.44 18.51
CA MET A 380 -20.37 3.35 19.53
C MET A 380 -21.45 3.94 20.42
N GLN A 381 -22.68 4.04 19.90
CA GLN A 381 -23.84 4.50 20.65
C GLN A 381 -24.61 3.37 21.36
N THR A 382 -24.20 2.12 21.17
CA THR A 382 -24.83 1.00 21.88
C THR A 382 -24.51 1.08 23.38
N PRO A 383 -25.53 1.14 24.27
CA PRO A 383 -25.35 1.18 25.72
C PRO A 383 -24.54 -0.04 26.22
N ARG A 384 -23.92 0.13 27.38
CA ARG A 384 -23.02 -0.86 27.98
C ARG A 384 -23.65 -2.18 28.36
N ASP A 385 -24.96 -2.21 28.55
CA ASP A 385 -25.79 -3.36 28.95
C ASP A 385 -26.46 -4.07 27.78
N ILE A 386 -26.26 -3.59 26.54
CA ILE A 386 -26.77 -4.23 25.33
C ILE A 386 -25.62 -5.01 24.67
N SER A 387 -25.77 -6.32 24.56
CA SER A 387 -24.77 -7.16 23.89
C SER A 387 -24.84 -7.00 22.38
N ILE A 388 -23.80 -6.39 21.80
CA ILE A 388 -23.69 -6.24 20.33
C ILE A 388 -23.64 -7.60 19.67
N ALA A 389 -22.91 -8.58 20.23
CA ALA A 389 -22.78 -9.91 19.67
C ALA A 389 -24.14 -10.64 19.57
N GLU A 390 -25.04 -10.45 20.52
CA GLU A 390 -26.39 -11.05 20.48
C GLU A 390 -27.27 -10.45 19.35
N LEU A 391 -27.00 -9.22 18.93
CA LEU A 391 -27.73 -8.55 17.85
C LEU A 391 -27.50 -9.21 16.48
N LYS A 392 -26.50 -10.08 16.35
CA LYS A 392 -26.21 -10.85 15.14
C LYS A 392 -27.37 -11.78 14.74
N ASN A 393 -28.13 -12.28 15.71
CA ASN A 393 -29.29 -13.13 15.45
C ASN A 393 -30.49 -12.29 14.99
N LEU A 394 -30.62 -12.10 13.67
CA LEU A 394 -31.72 -11.35 13.07
C LEU A 394 -33.04 -12.15 12.98
N ASP A 395 -33.04 -13.46 13.24
CA ASP A 395 -34.25 -14.26 13.38
C ASP A 395 -34.97 -13.97 14.69
N ASN A 396 -34.28 -13.41 15.67
CA ASN A 396 -34.89 -12.92 16.88
C ASN A 396 -35.64 -11.60 16.58
N PRO A 397 -36.99 -11.57 16.71
CA PRO A 397 -37.76 -10.37 16.39
C PRO A 397 -37.36 -9.14 17.20
N PHE A 398 -36.86 -9.32 18.43
CA PHE A 398 -36.35 -8.21 19.26
C PHE A 398 -35.09 -7.55 18.73
N ASN A 399 -34.39 -8.15 17.75
CA ASN A 399 -33.21 -7.57 17.11
C ASN A 399 -33.54 -6.86 15.78
N THR A 400 -34.80 -6.92 15.34
CA THR A 400 -35.25 -6.26 14.12
C THR A 400 -35.49 -4.76 14.34
N PRO A 401 -35.45 -3.90 13.32
CA PRO A 401 -35.57 -2.46 13.48
C PRO A 401 -36.86 -2.00 14.19
N GLY A 402 -37.96 -2.73 14.03
CA GLY A 402 -39.25 -2.38 14.66
C GLY A 402 -39.31 -2.67 16.16
N TYR A 403 -38.48 -3.56 16.69
CA TYR A 403 -38.53 -4.04 18.07
C TYR A 403 -37.21 -3.91 18.82
N TYR A 404 -36.22 -3.34 18.17
CA TYR A 404 -34.91 -3.10 18.70
C TYR A 404 -34.93 -2.28 20.00
N TYR A 405 -33.91 -2.46 20.85
CA TYR A 405 -33.89 -1.85 22.19
C TYR A 405 -33.95 -0.32 22.19
N THR A 406 -33.48 0.33 21.09
CA THR A 406 -33.69 1.77 20.92
C THR A 406 -34.09 2.08 19.48
N PRO A 407 -35.30 2.61 19.27
CA PRO A 407 -35.76 3.05 17.97
C PRO A 407 -35.21 4.42 17.56
N TYR A 408 -34.60 5.17 18.49
CA TYR A 408 -34.18 6.54 18.26
C TYR A 408 -32.74 6.63 17.75
N GLY A 409 -32.58 6.96 16.48
CA GLY A 409 -31.31 7.37 15.87
C GLY A 409 -30.24 6.27 15.72
N VAL A 410 -30.52 5.05 16.16
CA VAL A 410 -29.56 3.92 16.11
C VAL A 410 -30.25 2.70 15.50
N THR A 411 -29.56 2.00 14.66
CA THR A 411 -30.04 0.75 14.04
C THR A 411 -29.14 -0.41 14.45
N ASN A 412 -29.69 -1.62 14.50
CA ASN A 412 -28.89 -2.82 14.73
C ASN A 412 -27.75 -2.89 13.69
N PRO A 413 -26.47 -2.90 14.10
CA PRO A 413 -25.34 -2.88 13.17
C PRO A 413 -25.32 -4.09 12.21
N TYR A 414 -25.73 -5.26 12.65
CA TYR A 414 -25.82 -6.43 11.77
C TYR A 414 -26.97 -6.33 10.77
N TYR A 415 -28.06 -5.63 11.12
CA TYR A 415 -29.11 -5.32 10.16
C TYR A 415 -28.59 -4.41 9.04
N ILE A 416 -27.76 -3.42 9.39
CA ILE A 416 -27.09 -2.55 8.42
C ILE A 416 -26.21 -3.39 7.49
N LEU A 417 -25.31 -4.21 8.05
CA LEU A 417 -24.37 -5.02 7.26
C LEU A 417 -25.07 -6.00 6.30
N ASN A 418 -26.21 -6.53 6.68
CA ASN A 418 -26.94 -7.49 5.85
C ASN A 418 -27.81 -6.85 4.76
N ASN A 419 -28.31 -5.63 4.99
CA ASN A 419 -29.31 -5.01 4.13
C ASN A 419 -28.81 -3.80 3.32
N PHE A 420 -27.77 -3.10 3.80
CA PHE A 420 -27.21 -1.93 3.11
C PHE A 420 -25.86 -2.31 2.50
N LYS A 421 -25.90 -2.78 1.26
CA LYS A 421 -24.71 -3.20 0.52
C LYS A 421 -24.29 -2.09 -0.43
N ASN A 422 -23.04 -1.69 -0.31
CA ASN A 422 -22.39 -0.75 -1.21
C ASN A 422 -21.27 -1.48 -1.93
N GLU A 423 -21.41 -1.62 -3.22
CA GLU A 423 -20.47 -2.35 -4.07
C GLU A 423 -19.91 -1.39 -5.13
N TYR A 424 -18.62 -1.49 -5.37
CA TYR A 424 -17.93 -0.77 -6.42
C TYR A 424 -17.10 -1.72 -7.24
N GLU A 425 -17.29 -1.68 -8.56
CA GLU A 425 -16.47 -2.40 -9.53
C GLU A 425 -15.76 -1.42 -10.44
N GLN A 426 -14.49 -1.68 -10.70
CA GLN A 426 -13.69 -0.88 -11.63
C GLN A 426 -12.84 -1.78 -12.50
N GLU A 427 -12.87 -1.48 -13.79
CA GLU A 427 -11.93 -1.97 -14.77
C GLU A 427 -11.07 -0.83 -15.28
N ARG A 428 -9.77 -1.05 -15.34
CA ARG A 428 -8.83 -0.06 -15.84
C ARG A 428 -7.83 -0.69 -16.77
N PHE A 429 -7.79 -0.17 -17.98
CA PHE A 429 -6.77 -0.50 -18.98
C PHE A 429 -5.93 0.74 -19.28
N TYR A 430 -4.60 0.59 -19.28
CA TYR A 430 -3.68 1.61 -19.73
C TYR A 430 -2.44 0.99 -20.34
N GLY A 431 -1.84 1.70 -21.26
CA GLY A 431 -0.67 1.18 -21.95
C GLY A 431 0.04 2.22 -22.80
N LYS A 432 1.12 1.79 -23.42
CA LYS A 432 1.98 2.63 -24.23
C LYS A 432 2.57 1.81 -25.39
N LEU A 433 2.62 2.42 -26.57
CA LEU A 433 3.44 1.99 -27.68
C LEU A 433 4.45 3.09 -27.98
N GLN A 434 5.74 2.75 -28.07
CA GLN A 434 6.82 3.70 -28.29
C GLN A 434 7.77 3.18 -29.37
N LEU A 435 8.14 4.04 -30.29
CA LEU A 435 9.15 3.83 -31.28
C LEU A 435 10.30 4.81 -31.05
N ASP A 436 11.50 4.30 -30.85
CA ASP A 436 12.73 5.05 -30.75
C ASP A 436 13.62 4.75 -31.95
N TRP A 437 14.00 5.78 -32.70
CA TRP A 437 14.85 5.65 -33.88
C TRP A 437 16.11 6.49 -33.72
N ASP A 438 17.25 5.85 -33.60
CA ASP A 438 18.58 6.47 -33.62
C ASP A 438 18.96 6.74 -35.09
N ILE A 439 18.64 7.96 -35.58
CA ILE A 439 18.80 8.33 -37.00
C ILE A 439 20.28 8.39 -37.35
N VAL A 440 21.05 9.14 -36.56
CA VAL A 440 22.52 9.24 -36.62
C VAL A 440 23.04 9.42 -35.20
N LYS A 441 24.39 9.41 -35.04
CA LYS A 441 25.00 9.72 -33.75
C LYS A 441 24.46 11.07 -33.24
N ASP A 442 24.01 11.10 -32.00
CA ASP A 442 23.49 12.27 -31.29
C ASP A 442 22.13 12.80 -31.78
N LEU A 443 21.45 12.12 -32.74
CA LEU A 443 20.10 12.49 -33.18
C LEU A 443 19.17 11.29 -33.06
N LYS A 444 18.21 11.40 -32.16
CA LYS A 444 17.19 10.38 -31.90
C LYS A 444 15.80 10.94 -32.11
N PHE A 445 14.96 10.18 -32.80
CA PHE A 445 13.52 10.41 -32.88
C PHE A 445 12.81 9.46 -31.91
N SER A 446 11.88 9.97 -31.13
CA SER A 446 11.02 9.17 -30.25
C SER A 446 9.56 9.55 -30.49
N GLY A 447 8.75 8.56 -30.84
CA GLY A 447 7.29 8.67 -30.98
C GLY A 447 6.59 7.77 -29.97
N ARG A 448 5.49 8.28 -29.39
CA ARG A 448 4.68 7.54 -28.42
C ARG A 448 3.21 7.66 -28.77
#